data_e83d068c3445ba44e556b5131a0da85c
#
_entry.id   e83d068c3445ba44e556b5131a0da85c
#
_cell.length_a   1.000
_cell.length_b   1.000
_cell.length_c   1.000
_cell.angle_alpha   90.00
_cell.angle_beta   90.00
_cell.angle_gamma   90.00
#
_symmetry.space_group_name_H-M   'P 1'
#
loop_
_entity.id
_entity.type
_entity.pdbx_description
1 polymer ?
#
loop_
_entity_poly.entity_id
_entity_poly.type
_entity_poly.pdbx_seq_one_letter_code
_entity_poly.pdbx_strand_id
1 'polypeptide(L)'
;MLEELVRGYGMQEKCVAIRTTPLYVLDIDKDPVGSFEKIRDEVRRSVMEDDAEAVCLGCAGFAKFAQDLEDELGVPVLDGVVCATKQAEVLVELGKKTSKLKTYRPPEQKRFDGMFSHFSTDGSADKKQAAAE
;
A
#
# COMPACT_ATOMS: atom_id res chain seq x y z
N MET A 1 7.48 -5.39 -12.52
CA MET A 1 7.30 -4.87 -11.15
C MET A 1 6.43 -5.80 -10.29
N LEU A 2 5.12 -6.04 -10.54
CA LEU A 2 4.33 -7.00 -9.74
C LEU A 2 4.86 -8.42 -9.81
N GLU A 3 5.23 -8.91 -10.98
CA GLU A 3 5.86 -10.23 -11.15
C GLU A 3 7.14 -10.40 -10.33
N GLU A 4 7.97 -9.35 -10.24
CA GLU A 4 9.18 -9.34 -9.43
C GLU A 4 8.86 -9.42 -7.93
N LEU A 5 7.79 -8.74 -7.49
CA LEU A 5 7.30 -8.84 -6.11
C LEU A 5 6.78 -10.23 -5.80
N VAL A 6 5.94 -10.80 -6.66
CA VAL A 6 5.43 -12.17 -6.52
C VAL A 6 6.59 -13.16 -6.39
N ARG A 7 7.63 -13.00 -7.23
CA ARG A 7 8.83 -13.81 -7.17
C ARG A 7 9.64 -13.57 -5.89
N GLY A 8 9.82 -12.30 -5.54
CA GLY A 8 10.56 -11.90 -4.33
C GLY A 8 9.94 -12.42 -3.04
N TYR A 9 8.62 -12.57 -3.01
CA TYR A 9 7.88 -13.15 -1.88
C TYR A 9 7.72 -14.68 -1.95
N GLY A 10 8.24 -15.34 -2.99
CA GLY A 10 8.10 -16.79 -3.15
C GLY A 10 6.66 -17.24 -3.44
N MET A 11 5.86 -16.38 -4.04
CA MET A 11 4.42 -16.60 -4.28
C MET A 11 4.10 -17.08 -5.71
N GLN A 12 5.10 -17.47 -6.51
CA GLN A 12 4.92 -17.82 -7.93
C GLN A 12 3.92 -18.97 -8.13
N GLU A 13 3.98 -19.97 -7.24
CA GLU A 13 3.09 -21.13 -7.31
C GLU A 13 1.67 -20.86 -6.82
N LYS A 14 1.45 -19.70 -6.18
CA LYS A 14 0.15 -19.26 -5.66
C LYS A 14 -0.49 -18.18 -6.52
N CYS A 15 0.29 -17.47 -7.32
CA CYS A 15 -0.17 -16.39 -8.18
C CYS A 15 -0.50 -16.95 -9.57
N VAL A 16 -1.77 -17.22 -9.83
CA VAL A 16 -2.23 -17.79 -11.10
C VAL A 16 -2.17 -16.78 -12.24
N ALA A 17 -2.40 -15.49 -11.97
CA ALA A 17 -2.34 -14.42 -12.98
C ALA A 17 -2.02 -13.06 -12.37
N ILE A 18 -1.52 -12.16 -13.20
CA ILE A 18 -1.43 -10.72 -12.94
C ILE A 18 -2.13 -10.01 -14.08
N ARG A 19 -3.31 -9.48 -13.79
CA ARG A 19 -4.13 -8.74 -14.76
C ARG A 19 -4.01 -7.24 -14.56
N THR A 20 -4.18 -6.48 -15.61
CA THR A 20 -4.08 -5.01 -15.59
C THR A 20 -5.31 -4.39 -16.23
N THR A 21 -5.71 -3.22 -15.73
CA THR A 21 -6.78 -2.41 -16.33
C THR A 21 -6.18 -1.21 -17.05
N PRO A 22 -6.77 -0.75 -18.15
CA PRO A 22 -6.35 0.46 -18.85
C PRO A 22 -6.91 1.72 -18.15
N LEU A 23 -6.68 1.83 -16.83
CA LEU A 23 -7.14 2.94 -16.00
C LEU A 23 -5.96 3.72 -15.45
N TYR A 24 -6.03 5.03 -15.54
CA TYR A 24 -5.16 5.90 -14.75
C TYR A 24 -5.79 6.18 -13.39
N VAL A 25 -4.96 6.38 -12.36
CA VAL A 25 -5.44 6.59 -10.98
C VAL A 25 -6.45 7.73 -10.89
N LEU A 26 -6.21 8.83 -11.61
CA LEU A 26 -7.11 9.99 -11.61
C LEU A 26 -8.44 9.77 -12.36
N ASP A 27 -8.54 8.73 -13.17
CA ASP A 27 -9.78 8.43 -13.89
C ASP A 27 -10.80 7.76 -12.97
N ILE A 28 -10.34 7.08 -11.92
CA ILE A 28 -11.20 6.40 -10.93
C ILE A 28 -12.14 7.38 -10.21
N ASP A 29 -11.66 8.60 -9.95
CA ASP A 29 -12.46 9.63 -9.28
C ASP A 29 -13.33 10.43 -10.27
N LYS A 30 -12.91 10.52 -11.54
CA LYS A 30 -13.67 11.20 -12.59
C LYS A 30 -14.87 10.39 -13.05
N ASP A 31 -14.70 9.08 -13.19
CA ASP A 31 -15.73 8.13 -13.61
C ASP A 31 -15.68 6.87 -12.73
N PRO A 32 -16.22 6.93 -11.51
CA PRO A 32 -16.22 5.78 -10.60
C PRO A 32 -16.99 4.58 -11.15
N VAL A 33 -18.11 4.80 -11.87
CA VAL A 33 -18.95 3.73 -12.40
C VAL A 33 -18.24 2.99 -13.53
N GLY A 34 -17.77 3.69 -14.55
CA GLY A 34 -17.05 3.06 -15.66
C GLY A 34 -15.70 2.47 -15.22
N SER A 35 -15.08 3.02 -14.17
CA SER A 35 -13.89 2.42 -13.56
C SER A 35 -14.21 1.12 -12.86
N PHE A 36 -15.29 1.07 -12.07
CA PHE A 36 -15.75 -0.15 -11.43
C PHE A 36 -16.02 -1.27 -12.44
N GLU A 37 -16.76 -0.97 -13.53
CA GLU A 37 -17.06 -1.97 -14.55
C GLU A 37 -15.80 -2.60 -15.17
N LYS A 38 -14.81 -1.77 -15.50
CA LYS A 38 -13.54 -2.27 -16.06
C LYS A 38 -12.76 -3.13 -15.07
N ILE A 39 -12.73 -2.73 -13.80
CA ILE A 39 -12.07 -3.51 -12.75
C ILE A 39 -12.81 -4.82 -12.53
N ARG A 40 -14.13 -4.77 -12.41
CA ARG A 40 -15.00 -5.95 -12.25
C ARG A 40 -14.78 -6.97 -13.38
N ASP A 41 -14.72 -6.50 -14.61
CA ASP A 41 -14.53 -7.38 -15.77
C ASP A 41 -13.16 -8.09 -15.72
N GLU A 42 -12.08 -7.41 -15.31
CA GLU A 42 -10.78 -8.06 -15.14
C GLU A 42 -10.73 -9.00 -13.93
N VAL A 43 -11.38 -8.64 -12.83
CA VAL A 43 -11.51 -9.53 -11.66
C VAL A 43 -12.33 -10.77 -12.03
N ARG A 44 -13.44 -10.60 -12.76
CA ARG A 44 -14.24 -11.73 -13.26
C ARG A 44 -13.42 -12.65 -14.15
N ARG A 45 -12.61 -12.10 -15.05
CA ARG A 45 -11.72 -12.91 -15.90
C ARG A 45 -10.69 -13.67 -15.07
N SER A 46 -10.11 -13.08 -14.03
CA SER A 46 -9.16 -13.81 -13.18
C SER A 46 -9.79 -15.01 -12.50
N VAL A 47 -11.07 -14.92 -12.12
CA VAL A 47 -11.81 -16.04 -11.52
C VAL A 47 -12.19 -17.07 -12.57
N MET A 48 -12.71 -16.66 -13.73
CA MET A 48 -13.33 -17.56 -14.71
C MET A 48 -12.35 -18.14 -15.72
N GLU A 49 -11.24 -17.46 -16.02
CA GLU A 49 -10.26 -17.86 -17.03
C GLU A 49 -8.95 -18.35 -16.42
N ASP A 50 -8.56 -17.83 -15.26
CA ASP A 50 -7.29 -18.15 -14.59
C ASP A 50 -7.47 -19.00 -13.33
N ASP A 51 -8.71 -19.39 -13.00
CA ASP A 51 -9.04 -20.17 -11.80
C ASP A 51 -8.59 -19.52 -10.47
N ALA A 52 -8.65 -18.18 -10.38
CA ALA A 52 -8.28 -17.47 -9.17
C ALA A 52 -9.33 -17.71 -8.06
N GLU A 53 -8.89 -18.16 -6.91
CA GLU A 53 -9.72 -18.38 -5.71
C GLU A 53 -9.77 -17.16 -4.78
N ALA A 54 -8.91 -16.18 -5.00
CA ALA A 54 -8.88 -14.88 -4.31
C ALA A 54 -8.19 -13.84 -5.20
N VAL A 55 -8.55 -12.57 -5.04
CA VAL A 55 -7.97 -11.47 -5.81
C VAL A 55 -7.37 -10.42 -4.88
N CYS A 56 -6.15 -9.98 -5.17
CA CYS A 56 -5.50 -8.88 -4.49
C CYS A 56 -5.54 -7.62 -5.38
N LEU A 57 -6.15 -6.55 -4.92
CA LEU A 57 -6.17 -5.29 -5.63
C LEU A 57 -4.83 -4.56 -5.48
N GLY A 58 -4.15 -4.32 -6.59
CA GLY A 58 -2.81 -3.73 -6.63
C GLY A 58 -2.75 -2.21 -6.52
N CYS A 59 -3.88 -1.54 -6.33
CA CYS A 59 -3.96 -0.08 -6.23
C CYS A 59 -4.88 0.34 -5.09
N ALA A 60 -4.41 1.25 -4.22
CA ALA A 60 -5.21 1.81 -3.13
C ALA A 60 -6.50 2.53 -3.62
N GLY A 61 -6.49 3.09 -4.83
CA GLY A 61 -7.68 3.69 -5.45
C GLY A 61 -8.81 2.70 -5.72
N PHE A 62 -8.53 1.39 -5.71
CA PHE A 62 -9.53 0.34 -5.89
C PHE A 62 -10.16 -0.15 -4.58
N ALA A 63 -9.62 0.29 -3.43
CA ALA A 63 -10.08 -0.14 -2.11
C ALA A 63 -11.60 -0.03 -1.91
N LYS A 64 -12.17 1.06 -2.40
CA LYS A 64 -13.63 1.33 -2.32
C LYS A 64 -14.49 0.32 -3.07
N PHE A 65 -13.92 -0.47 -3.97
CA PHE A 65 -14.63 -1.45 -4.79
C PHE A 65 -14.49 -2.89 -4.27
N ALA A 66 -13.63 -3.12 -3.29
CA ALA A 66 -13.28 -4.48 -2.86
C ALA A 66 -14.50 -5.27 -2.38
N GLN A 67 -15.34 -4.68 -1.54
CA GLN A 67 -16.52 -5.36 -0.99
C GLN A 67 -17.56 -5.65 -2.07
N ASP A 68 -17.86 -4.68 -2.93
CA ASP A 68 -18.84 -4.86 -4.02
C ASP A 68 -18.40 -5.96 -4.99
N LEU A 69 -17.09 -6.04 -5.29
CA LEU A 69 -16.52 -7.09 -6.13
C LEU A 69 -16.58 -8.47 -5.45
N GLU A 70 -16.30 -8.54 -4.15
CA GLU A 70 -16.40 -9.78 -3.36
C GLU A 70 -17.85 -10.29 -3.32
N ASP A 71 -18.80 -9.39 -3.05
CA ASP A 71 -20.23 -9.73 -2.98
C ASP A 71 -20.77 -10.20 -4.35
N GLU A 72 -20.32 -9.58 -5.45
CA GLU A 72 -20.76 -9.95 -6.81
C GLU A 72 -20.13 -11.27 -7.29
N LEU A 73 -18.87 -11.50 -7.00
CA LEU A 73 -18.11 -12.59 -7.61
C LEU A 73 -17.96 -13.82 -6.71
N GLY A 74 -18.26 -13.69 -5.42
CA GLY A 74 -18.25 -14.80 -4.46
C GLY A 74 -16.85 -15.33 -4.12
N VAL A 75 -15.80 -14.55 -4.38
CA VAL A 75 -14.41 -14.86 -4.02
C VAL A 75 -13.83 -13.72 -3.17
N PRO A 76 -12.91 -14.00 -2.24
CA PRO A 76 -12.26 -12.95 -1.45
C PRO A 76 -11.56 -11.93 -2.35
N VAL A 77 -11.85 -10.63 -2.13
CA VAL A 77 -11.20 -9.53 -2.83
C VAL A 77 -10.47 -8.66 -1.80
N LEU A 78 -9.16 -8.79 -1.78
CA LEU A 78 -8.30 -8.20 -0.76
C LEU A 78 -7.85 -6.79 -1.17
N ASP A 79 -8.18 -5.81 -0.32
CA ASP A 79 -7.59 -4.48 -0.37
C ASP A 79 -6.29 -4.43 0.44
N GLY A 80 -5.20 -4.08 -0.22
CA GLY A 80 -3.88 -4.04 0.39
C GLY A 80 -3.75 -3.00 1.51
N VAL A 81 -4.51 -1.90 1.49
CA VAL A 81 -4.47 -0.87 2.52
C VAL A 81 -5.09 -1.37 3.81
N VAL A 82 -6.30 -1.95 3.73
CA VAL A 82 -6.99 -2.54 4.89
C VAL A 82 -6.16 -3.69 5.47
N CYS A 83 -5.66 -4.60 4.62
CA CYS A 83 -4.83 -5.71 5.07
C CYS A 83 -3.56 -5.25 5.80
N ALA A 84 -2.84 -4.26 5.24
CA ALA A 84 -1.64 -3.72 5.86
C ALA A 84 -1.94 -3.02 7.20
N THR A 85 -3.04 -2.27 7.27
CA THR A 85 -3.48 -1.60 8.50
C THR A 85 -3.80 -2.62 9.59
N LYS A 86 -4.56 -3.67 9.25
CA LYS A 86 -4.88 -4.73 10.22
C LYS A 86 -3.65 -5.51 10.68
N GLN A 87 -2.69 -5.77 9.81
CA GLN A 87 -1.42 -6.35 10.21
C GLN A 87 -0.63 -5.44 11.17
N ALA A 88 -0.64 -4.14 10.92
CA ALA A 88 0.01 -3.18 11.81
C ALA A 88 -0.68 -3.13 13.20
N GLU A 89 -2.02 -3.14 13.24
CA GLU A 89 -2.79 -3.22 14.49
C GLU A 89 -2.40 -4.47 15.30
N VAL A 90 -2.37 -5.65 14.66
CA VAL A 90 -1.95 -6.90 15.30
C VAL A 90 -0.53 -6.79 15.87
N LEU A 91 0.42 -6.22 15.14
CA LEU A 91 1.78 -6.04 15.62
C LEU A 91 1.84 -5.12 16.86
N VAL A 92 1.04 -4.05 16.87
CA VAL A 92 0.93 -3.14 18.01
C VAL A 92 0.34 -3.86 19.22
N GLU A 93 -0.75 -4.61 19.06
CA GLU A 93 -1.38 -5.39 20.13
C GLU A 93 -0.42 -6.43 20.73
N LEU A 94 0.40 -7.07 19.88
CA LEU A 94 1.45 -8.00 20.33
C LEU A 94 2.68 -7.31 20.93
N GLY A 95 2.70 -5.97 21.01
CA GLY A 95 3.84 -5.21 21.51
C GLY A 95 5.09 -5.32 20.63
N LYS A 96 4.95 -5.72 19.36
CA LYS A 96 6.07 -5.88 18.43
C LYS A 96 6.49 -4.55 17.82
N LYS A 97 7.79 -4.40 17.63
CA LYS A 97 8.41 -3.19 17.05
C LYS A 97 9.48 -3.60 16.04
N THR A 98 9.74 -2.72 15.08
CA THR A 98 10.90 -2.89 14.20
C THR A 98 12.19 -2.77 15.01
N SER A 99 13.20 -3.57 14.66
CA SER A 99 14.55 -3.41 15.21
C SER A 99 15.07 -1.99 14.95
N LYS A 100 15.68 -1.39 15.97
CA LYS A 100 16.40 -0.11 15.81
C LYS A 100 17.90 -0.30 15.60
N LEU A 101 18.30 -1.53 15.27
CA LEU A 101 19.66 -1.88 14.89
C LEU A 101 19.75 -2.01 13.36
N LYS A 102 20.86 -1.65 12.79
CA LYS A 102 21.17 -1.79 11.34
C LYS A 102 20.13 -1.08 10.43
N THR A 103 19.40 -1.83 9.60
CA THR A 103 18.55 -1.31 8.52
C THR A 103 17.46 -0.34 9.00
N TYR A 104 16.83 -0.63 10.15
CA TYR A 104 15.76 0.19 10.71
C TYR A 104 16.22 1.10 11.85
N ARG A 105 17.54 1.34 11.97
CA ARG A 105 18.08 2.32 12.93
C ARG A 105 17.53 3.71 12.63
N PRO A 106 17.42 4.56 13.65
CA PRO A 106 17.12 5.97 13.43
C PRO A 106 18.12 6.57 12.43
N PRO A 107 17.71 7.49 11.57
CA PRO A 107 18.65 8.18 10.68
C PRO A 107 19.71 8.93 11.51
N GLU A 108 20.87 9.10 10.92
CA GLU A 108 21.92 9.92 11.53
C GLU A 108 21.43 11.35 11.68
N GLN A 109 21.88 11.99 12.76
CA GLN A 109 21.54 13.37 13.01
C GLN A 109 22.08 14.24 11.87
N LYS A 110 21.21 15.10 11.35
CA LYS A 110 21.53 16.01 10.25
C LYS A 110 21.28 17.44 10.68
N ARG A 111 22.21 18.30 10.31
CA ARG A 111 22.06 19.75 10.45
C ARG A 111 21.63 20.33 9.11
N PHE A 112 20.62 21.17 9.17
CA PHE A 112 20.17 22.00 8.06
C PHE A 112 20.43 23.47 8.42
N ASP A 113 20.84 24.27 7.44
CA ASP A 113 21.10 25.69 7.61
C ASP A 113 20.11 26.56 6.81
N GLY A 114 20.01 27.84 7.16
CA GLY A 114 19.13 28.80 6.50
C GLY A 114 17.65 28.47 6.69
N MET A 115 16.86 28.56 5.61
CA MET A 115 15.40 28.37 5.62
C MET A 115 14.99 26.98 6.13
N PHE A 116 15.83 25.97 5.99
CA PHE A 116 15.56 24.59 6.37
C PHE A 116 16.08 24.21 7.76
N SER A 117 16.60 25.17 8.55
CA SER A 117 17.18 24.91 9.87
C SER A 117 16.22 24.20 10.84
N HIS A 118 14.90 24.39 10.68
CA HIS A 118 13.87 23.76 11.51
C HIS A 118 13.73 22.23 11.25
N PHE A 119 14.31 21.72 10.18
CA PHE A 119 14.38 20.26 9.93
C PHE A 119 15.61 19.59 10.56
N SER A 120 16.47 20.36 11.25
CA SER A 120 17.65 19.80 11.92
C SER A 120 17.23 18.80 13.00
N THR A 121 17.89 17.64 13.02
CA THR A 121 17.65 16.57 13.99
C THR A 121 18.77 16.47 15.04
N ASP A 122 19.73 17.37 15.01
CA ASP A 122 20.88 17.44 15.92
C ASP A 122 20.65 18.34 17.16
N GLY A 123 19.40 18.79 17.39
CA GLY A 123 19.04 19.69 18.46
C GLY A 123 19.41 21.16 18.20
N SER A 124 19.90 21.49 16.99
CA SER A 124 20.27 22.88 16.64
C SER A 124 19.05 23.76 16.35
N ALA A 125 17.90 23.16 15.99
CA ALA A 125 16.65 23.88 15.77
C ALA A 125 16.12 24.53 17.06
N ASP A 126 16.09 23.77 18.15
CA ASP A 126 15.56 24.22 19.45
C ASP A 126 16.39 25.37 20.07
N LYS A 127 17.71 25.34 19.83
CA LYS A 127 18.62 26.39 20.34
C LYS A 127 18.43 27.75 19.66
N LYS A 128 17.98 27.79 18.41
CA LYS A 128 17.70 29.04 17.69
C LYS A 128 16.36 29.64 18.09
N GLN A 129 15.39 28.84 18.46
CA GLN A 129 14.09 29.28 18.90
C GLN A 129 14.17 29.90 20.31
N ALA A 130 14.92 29.27 21.21
CA ALA A 130 15.17 29.78 22.56
C ALA A 130 16.05 31.04 22.61
N ALA A 131 16.78 31.39 21.56
CA ALA A 131 17.60 32.62 21.47
C ALA A 131 16.87 33.76 20.77
N ALA A 132 15.64 33.55 20.29
CA ALA A 132 14.80 34.57 19.63
C ALA A 132 13.64 35.06 20.52
N GLU A 133 13.49 34.49 21.72
CA GLU A 133 12.62 34.95 22.81
C GLU A 133 13.45 35.74 23.81
#